data_90253a01cd6a0e2fe931b354b29e2d32
#
_entry.id   90253a01cd6a0e2fe931b354b29e2d32
#
_cell.length_a   1.000
_cell.length_b   1.000
_cell.length_c   1.000
_cell.angle_alpha   90.00
_cell.angle_beta   90.00
_cell.angle_gamma   90.00
#
_symmetry.space_group_name_H-M   'P 1'
#
loop_
_entity.id
_entity.type
_entity.pdbx_description
1 polymer ?
#
loop_
_entity_poly.entity_id
_entity_poly.type
_entity_poly.pdbx_seq_one_letter_code
_entity_poly.pdbx_strand_id
1 'polypeptide(L)'
;MTDARPLWCPPGTHPVNHYGMILGKLWGGLLPPPTDKPRILAIRGVALFAEETHEVLSVPKYDDTGVLFVPGAEPFLFPMATHPYQKDSRAATDGNGDGVPDVATVRTGLYRLTLAIEKPYPVWVFATMAGSASIPCSRDLNHDGKIDWREQEKQLTATAILLHVGHDAPAGSEHRSSIGCATASLRSLEVIARAGRQILYRLVDADVAIEAAKLVTPDTLPPENVT
;
A
#
# COMPACT_ATOMS: atom_id res chain seq x y z
N MET A 1 -27.35 0.02 12.07
CA MET A 1 -26.03 0.34 12.65
C MET A 1 -25.06 0.37 11.50
N THR A 2 -24.47 1.52 11.20
CA THR A 2 -23.38 1.62 10.23
C THR A 2 -22.18 0.91 10.81
N ASP A 3 -21.60 -0.02 10.06
CA ASP A 3 -20.34 -0.66 10.46
C ASP A 3 -19.28 0.44 10.62
N ALA A 4 -18.68 0.52 11.79
CA ALA A 4 -17.72 1.57 12.13
C ALA A 4 -16.36 1.41 11.42
N ARG A 5 -16.15 0.29 10.73
CA ARG A 5 -14.88 -0.01 10.02
C ARG A 5 -14.71 0.88 8.78
N PRO A 6 -13.66 1.72 8.70
CA PRO A 6 -13.56 2.78 7.70
C PRO A 6 -13.58 2.30 6.24
N LEU A 7 -13.08 1.09 5.97
CA LEU A 7 -12.95 0.53 4.63
C LEU A 7 -13.88 -0.66 4.38
N TRP A 8 -14.81 -0.92 5.29
CA TRP A 8 -15.73 -2.03 5.15
C TRP A 8 -16.71 -1.83 3.98
N CYS A 9 -16.84 -2.84 3.15
CA CYS A 9 -17.85 -2.84 2.09
C CYS A 9 -19.24 -3.03 2.72
N PRO A 10 -20.17 -2.08 2.57
CA PRO A 10 -21.49 -2.17 3.17
C PRO A 10 -22.25 -3.41 2.71
N PRO A 11 -23.08 -4.04 3.57
CA PRO A 11 -23.94 -5.14 3.17
C PRO A 11 -24.84 -4.76 1.97
N GLY A 12 -24.95 -5.65 1.00
CA GLY A 12 -25.70 -5.42 -0.23
C GLY A 12 -24.91 -4.67 -1.32
N THR A 13 -23.70 -4.25 -1.04
CA THR A 13 -22.80 -3.66 -2.02
C THR A 13 -21.83 -4.71 -2.55
N HIS A 14 -21.70 -4.82 -3.87
CA HIS A 14 -20.74 -5.77 -4.44
C HIS A 14 -19.30 -5.26 -4.24
N PRO A 15 -18.36 -6.06 -3.69
CA PRO A 15 -17.00 -5.62 -3.38
C PRO A 15 -16.25 -5.02 -4.58
N VAL A 16 -16.41 -5.57 -5.77
CA VAL A 16 -15.81 -5.02 -7.01
C VAL A 16 -16.24 -3.58 -7.23
N ASN A 17 -17.54 -3.29 -7.10
CA ASN A 17 -18.08 -1.96 -7.30
C ASN A 17 -17.58 -1.01 -6.20
N HIS A 18 -17.66 -1.42 -4.94
CA HIS A 18 -17.22 -0.60 -3.80
C HIS A 18 -15.75 -0.20 -3.91
N TYR A 19 -14.85 -1.17 -3.95
CA TYR A 19 -13.40 -0.89 -4.02
C TYR A 19 -12.99 -0.33 -5.39
N GLY A 20 -13.68 -0.71 -6.47
CA GLY A 20 -13.48 -0.14 -7.80
C GLY A 20 -13.82 1.34 -7.86
N MET A 21 -14.89 1.79 -7.19
CA MET A 21 -15.26 3.19 -7.09
C MET A 21 -14.28 3.99 -6.24
N ILE A 22 -13.83 3.44 -5.10
CA ILE A 22 -12.77 4.05 -4.29
C ILE A 22 -11.52 4.23 -5.14
N LEU A 23 -11.08 3.18 -5.82
CA LEU A 23 -9.92 3.24 -6.70
C LEU A 23 -10.11 4.30 -7.81
N GLY A 24 -11.28 4.37 -8.44
CA GLY A 24 -11.61 5.35 -9.46
C GLY A 24 -11.50 6.80 -8.96
N LYS A 25 -12.02 7.07 -7.76
CA LYS A 25 -11.88 8.39 -7.10
C LYS A 25 -10.43 8.74 -6.84
N LEU A 26 -9.65 7.80 -6.36
CA LEU A 26 -8.23 7.98 -6.04
C LEU A 26 -7.33 8.11 -7.29
N TRP A 27 -7.81 7.70 -8.45
CA TRP A 27 -7.10 7.86 -9.74
C TRP A 27 -7.42 9.16 -10.48
N GLY A 28 -8.07 10.11 -9.83
CA GLY A 28 -8.33 11.44 -10.36
C GLY A 28 -9.64 11.58 -11.15
N GLY A 29 -10.65 10.77 -10.81
CA GLY A 29 -11.99 10.83 -11.45
C GLY A 29 -12.05 10.24 -12.86
N LEU A 30 -10.92 9.94 -13.45
CA LEU A 30 -10.86 9.05 -14.59
C LEU A 30 -10.95 7.63 -14.02
N LEU A 31 -12.01 6.92 -14.33
CA LEU A 31 -11.93 5.46 -14.29
C LEU A 31 -10.60 5.14 -14.95
N PRO A 32 -9.69 4.44 -14.27
CA PRO A 32 -8.42 4.13 -14.88
C PRO A 32 -8.76 3.56 -16.25
N PRO A 33 -8.08 3.98 -17.31
CA PRO A 33 -8.38 3.45 -18.63
C PRO A 33 -8.46 1.94 -18.48
N PRO A 34 -9.37 1.25 -19.16
CA PRO A 34 -9.47 -0.19 -19.11
C PRO A 34 -8.09 -0.73 -19.43
N THR A 35 -7.30 -0.96 -18.38
CA THR A 35 -5.97 -1.50 -18.53
C THR A 35 -6.14 -3.00 -18.40
N ASP A 36 -5.61 -3.70 -19.34
CA ASP A 36 -5.37 -5.14 -19.31
C ASP A 36 -4.43 -5.57 -18.18
N LYS A 37 -3.89 -4.61 -17.41
CA LYS A 37 -2.89 -4.83 -16.37
C LYS A 37 -3.52 -4.89 -14.98
N PRO A 38 -3.06 -5.81 -14.12
CA PRO A 38 -3.44 -5.83 -12.72
C PRO A 38 -2.97 -4.55 -12.00
N ARG A 39 -3.70 -4.21 -10.94
CA ARG A 39 -3.47 -3.00 -10.14
C ARG A 39 -3.56 -3.31 -8.67
N ILE A 40 -2.73 -2.66 -7.87
CA ILE A 40 -2.81 -2.69 -6.42
C ILE A 40 -3.14 -1.28 -5.92
N LEU A 41 -4.18 -1.17 -5.10
CA LEU A 41 -4.41 -0.05 -4.21
C LEU A 41 -3.84 -0.44 -2.83
N ALA A 42 -2.84 0.28 -2.37
CA ALA A 42 -2.28 0.14 -1.04
C ALA A 42 -2.72 1.34 -0.19
N ILE A 43 -3.28 1.07 0.98
CA ILE A 43 -3.83 2.07 1.89
C ILE A 43 -3.05 1.98 3.19
N ARG A 44 -2.27 3.02 3.46
CA ARG A 44 -1.43 3.14 4.64
C ARG A 44 -2.23 3.68 5.81
N GLY A 45 -1.98 3.15 7.01
CA GLY A 45 -2.52 3.66 8.24
C GLY A 45 -3.90 3.10 8.62
N VAL A 46 -4.37 2.06 7.93
CA VAL A 46 -5.59 1.34 8.33
C VAL A 46 -5.51 -0.13 7.92
N ALA A 47 -5.71 -1.02 8.89
CA ALA A 47 -5.83 -2.45 8.63
C ALA A 47 -7.21 -2.79 8.05
N LEU A 48 -7.28 -3.87 7.28
CA LEU A 48 -8.44 -4.27 6.48
C LEU A 48 -9.77 -4.31 7.26
N PHE A 49 -9.72 -4.73 8.51
CA PHE A 49 -10.91 -4.85 9.38
C PHE A 49 -10.80 -3.99 10.65
N ALA A 50 -9.92 -2.99 10.64
CA ALA A 50 -9.75 -2.11 11.78
C ALA A 50 -10.93 -1.14 11.91
N GLU A 51 -11.27 -0.80 13.15
CA GLU A 51 -12.25 0.23 13.48
C GLU A 51 -11.63 1.64 13.46
N GLU A 52 -10.30 1.72 13.62
CA GLU A 52 -9.56 2.95 13.72
C GLU A 52 -8.34 2.96 12.79
N THR A 53 -7.89 4.16 12.46
CA THR A 53 -6.61 4.39 11.79
C THR A 53 -5.46 4.32 12.80
N HIS A 54 -4.26 4.03 12.32
CA HIS A 54 -3.05 4.03 13.13
C HIS A 54 -1.98 4.96 12.57
N GLU A 55 -1.04 5.37 13.40
CA GLU A 55 0.12 6.14 12.97
C GLU A 55 1.12 5.26 12.22
N VAL A 56 1.74 5.82 11.19
CA VAL A 56 2.51 5.11 10.16
C VAL A 56 3.71 4.32 10.68
N LEU A 57 4.36 4.72 11.75
CA LEU A 57 5.61 4.10 12.20
C LEU A 57 5.50 3.34 13.52
N SER A 58 4.28 3.12 14.01
CA SER A 58 4.07 2.71 15.39
C SER A 58 4.37 1.23 15.67
N VAL A 59 4.22 0.32 14.69
CA VAL A 59 4.34 -1.13 14.95
C VAL A 59 4.80 -1.89 13.71
N PRO A 60 5.70 -2.88 13.85
CA PRO A 60 6.15 -3.72 12.73
C PRO A 60 5.10 -4.82 12.41
N LYS A 61 3.95 -4.45 11.89
CA LYS A 61 2.83 -5.37 11.56
C LYS A 61 2.37 -5.19 10.12
N TYR A 62 1.64 -6.18 9.61
CA TYR A 62 0.83 -6.02 8.41
C TYR A 62 -0.48 -5.31 8.77
N ASP A 63 -0.39 -4.04 9.07
CA ASP A 63 -1.47 -3.21 9.58
C ASP A 63 -2.02 -2.21 8.54
N ASP A 64 -1.53 -2.32 7.32
CA ASP A 64 -2.06 -1.62 6.15
C ASP A 64 -2.91 -2.54 5.27
N THR A 65 -3.71 -1.94 4.40
CA THR A 65 -4.60 -2.68 3.49
C THR A 65 -4.08 -2.67 2.06
N GLY A 66 -4.01 -3.85 1.44
CA GLY A 66 -3.81 -4.05 0.02
C GLY A 66 -5.07 -4.55 -0.68
N VAL A 67 -5.40 -3.99 -1.85
CA VAL A 67 -6.48 -4.46 -2.72
C VAL A 67 -5.91 -4.70 -4.12
N LEU A 68 -5.88 -5.95 -4.54
CA LEU A 68 -5.46 -6.33 -5.90
C LEU A 68 -6.70 -6.40 -6.81
N PHE A 69 -6.66 -5.67 -7.90
CA PHE A 69 -7.62 -5.72 -8.98
C PHE A 69 -7.03 -6.44 -10.19
N VAL A 70 -7.69 -7.47 -10.64
CA VAL A 70 -7.38 -8.18 -11.89
C VAL A 70 -8.57 -8.03 -12.81
N PRO A 71 -8.39 -7.65 -14.10
CA PRO A 71 -9.51 -7.53 -15.03
C PRO A 71 -10.33 -8.82 -15.09
N GLY A 72 -11.65 -8.68 -14.92
CA GLY A 72 -12.59 -9.82 -14.96
C GLY A 72 -12.60 -10.72 -13.72
N ALA A 73 -11.93 -10.33 -12.63
CA ALA A 73 -11.92 -11.08 -11.37
C ALA A 73 -12.36 -10.21 -10.20
N GLU A 74 -12.81 -10.87 -9.13
CA GLU A 74 -13.11 -10.21 -7.85
C GLU A 74 -11.84 -9.60 -7.25
N PRO A 75 -11.94 -8.43 -6.57
CA PRO A 75 -10.82 -7.85 -5.85
C PRO A 75 -10.32 -8.80 -4.77
N PHE A 76 -9.00 -8.96 -4.71
CA PHE A 76 -8.35 -9.71 -3.64
C PHE A 76 -7.81 -8.73 -2.58
N LEU A 77 -8.36 -8.82 -1.37
CA LEU A 77 -7.96 -8.00 -0.23
C LEU A 77 -6.91 -8.75 0.59
N PHE A 78 -5.86 -8.04 1.00
CA PHE A 78 -4.79 -8.66 1.78
C PHE A 78 -4.13 -7.66 2.75
N PRO A 79 -3.68 -8.13 3.92
CA PRO A 79 -2.89 -7.32 4.83
C PRO A 79 -1.48 -7.12 4.27
N MET A 80 -0.95 -5.92 4.45
CA MET A 80 0.40 -5.56 4.04
C MET A 80 1.01 -4.54 5.00
N ALA A 81 2.30 -4.27 4.86
CA ALA A 81 2.95 -3.11 5.43
C ALA A 81 3.54 -2.24 4.32
N THR A 82 3.23 -0.95 4.35
CA THR A 82 3.69 0.03 3.35
C THR A 82 4.76 0.97 3.91
N HIS A 83 5.16 0.75 5.15
CA HIS A 83 6.16 1.53 5.87
C HIS A 83 7.19 0.60 6.52
N PRO A 84 8.44 1.06 6.69
CA PRO A 84 9.46 0.33 7.42
C PRO A 84 9.23 0.42 8.93
N TYR A 85 9.91 -0.47 9.65
CA TYR A 85 10.02 -0.36 11.10
C TYR A 85 11.23 0.52 11.46
N GLN A 86 10.97 1.66 12.08
CA GLN A 86 11.98 2.70 12.36
C GLN A 86 13.17 2.19 13.18
N LYS A 87 12.99 1.21 14.05
CA LYS A 87 14.06 0.63 14.86
C LYS A 87 14.93 -0.39 14.12
N ASP A 88 14.78 -0.54 12.80
CA ASP A 88 15.66 -1.45 12.06
C ASP A 88 17.05 -0.84 11.87
N SER A 89 18.00 -1.31 12.65
CA SER A 89 19.40 -0.87 12.65
C SER A 89 20.18 -1.15 11.35
N ARG A 90 19.54 -1.75 10.34
CA ARG A 90 20.16 -2.03 9.02
C ARG A 90 20.04 -0.89 8.04
N ALA A 91 19.32 0.18 8.39
CA ALA A 91 19.29 1.39 7.56
C ALA A 91 20.73 1.93 7.42
N ALA A 92 21.10 2.31 6.20
CA ALA A 92 22.47 2.72 5.88
C ALA A 92 22.56 4.21 5.53
N THR A 93 21.44 4.93 5.51
CA THR A 93 21.40 6.34 5.10
C THR A 93 21.11 7.22 6.30
N ASP A 94 22.03 8.12 6.60
CA ASP A 94 21.83 9.22 7.51
C ASP A 94 21.46 10.46 6.68
N GLY A 95 20.19 10.86 6.75
CA GLY A 95 19.64 11.91 5.91
C GLY A 95 19.79 13.32 6.46
N ASN A 96 20.16 13.45 7.74
CA ASN A 96 20.32 14.73 8.43
C ASN A 96 21.75 14.95 8.97
N GLY A 97 22.63 13.93 8.98
CA GLY A 97 24.00 14.02 9.41
C GLY A 97 24.19 13.91 10.93
N ASP A 98 23.23 13.35 11.66
CA ASP A 98 23.29 13.19 13.12
C ASP A 98 24.00 11.90 13.58
N GLY A 99 24.43 11.06 12.65
CA GLY A 99 25.11 9.80 12.91
C GLY A 99 24.16 8.62 13.12
N VAL A 100 22.85 8.81 13.03
CA VAL A 100 21.84 7.77 13.17
C VAL A 100 21.21 7.49 11.80
N PRO A 101 21.21 6.23 11.32
CA PRO A 101 20.57 5.91 10.05
C PRO A 101 19.05 6.06 10.07
N ASP A 102 18.52 6.66 8.99
CA ASP A 102 17.10 6.89 8.79
C ASP A 102 16.48 5.89 7.82
N VAL A 103 15.36 5.31 8.16
CA VAL A 103 14.61 4.41 7.29
C VAL A 103 13.75 5.20 6.30
N ALA A 104 13.74 4.76 5.05
CA ALA A 104 12.94 5.39 4.01
C ALA A 104 11.49 4.90 4.06
N THR A 105 10.55 5.82 4.06
CA THR A 105 9.12 5.54 3.87
C THR A 105 8.70 6.05 2.50
N VAL A 106 8.22 5.16 1.63
CA VAL A 106 7.76 5.51 0.28
C VAL A 106 6.64 6.52 0.36
N ARG A 107 6.72 7.60 -0.40
CA ARG A 107 5.64 8.60 -0.45
C ARG A 107 4.40 8.06 -1.13
N THR A 108 3.24 8.60 -0.79
CA THR A 108 2.00 8.34 -1.52
C THR A 108 2.18 8.72 -2.99
N GLY A 109 1.61 7.92 -3.87
CA GLY A 109 1.83 8.13 -5.30
C GLY A 109 1.43 6.95 -6.16
N LEU A 110 1.74 7.05 -7.44
CA LEU A 110 1.53 6.01 -8.44
C LEU A 110 2.88 5.47 -8.90
N TYR A 111 3.03 4.15 -8.86
CA TYR A 111 4.25 3.42 -9.15
C TYR A 111 4.01 2.27 -10.12
N ARG A 112 5.07 1.78 -10.72
CA ARG A 112 5.10 0.51 -11.44
C ARG A 112 5.83 -0.52 -10.59
N LEU A 113 5.27 -1.73 -10.53
CA LEU A 113 5.92 -2.90 -9.98
C LEU A 113 6.28 -3.84 -11.13
N THR A 114 7.51 -4.32 -11.14
CA THR A 114 7.96 -5.35 -12.09
C THR A 114 8.48 -6.54 -11.30
N LEU A 115 7.96 -7.73 -11.60
CA LEU A 115 8.41 -8.97 -10.97
C LEU A 115 9.85 -9.26 -11.40
N ALA A 116 10.78 -9.13 -10.45
CA ALA A 116 12.21 -9.34 -10.64
C ALA A 116 12.63 -10.78 -10.30
N ILE A 117 12.07 -11.33 -9.22
CA ILE A 117 12.34 -12.69 -8.75
C ILE A 117 11.00 -13.37 -8.54
N GLU A 118 10.85 -14.60 -9.05
CA GLU A 118 9.64 -15.39 -8.90
C GLU A 118 9.79 -16.50 -7.85
N LYS A 119 10.98 -17.10 -7.78
CA LYS A 119 11.30 -18.18 -6.85
C LYS A 119 12.61 -17.90 -6.11
N PRO A 120 12.76 -18.32 -4.86
CA PRO A 120 11.79 -19.08 -4.07
C PRO A 120 10.59 -18.25 -3.60
N TYR A 121 10.72 -16.91 -3.55
CA TYR A 121 9.66 -15.98 -3.13
C TYR A 121 9.50 -14.88 -4.17
N PRO A 122 8.26 -14.49 -4.53
CA PRO A 122 8.05 -13.39 -5.47
C PRO A 122 8.54 -12.06 -4.89
N VAL A 123 9.30 -11.32 -5.72
CA VAL A 123 9.81 -9.98 -5.39
C VAL A 123 9.57 -9.05 -6.56
N TRP A 124 8.95 -7.91 -6.30
CA TRP A 124 8.77 -6.84 -7.27
C TRP A 124 9.66 -5.66 -6.97
N VAL A 125 10.21 -5.05 -8.00
CA VAL A 125 10.95 -3.79 -7.92
C VAL A 125 10.02 -2.63 -8.22
N PHE A 126 10.06 -1.61 -7.39
CA PHE A 126 9.37 -0.34 -7.63
C PHE A 126 10.10 0.50 -8.68
N ALA A 127 9.32 1.16 -9.51
CA ALA A 127 9.77 2.25 -10.36
C ALA A 127 8.72 3.36 -10.37
N THR A 128 9.13 4.61 -10.59
CA THR A 128 8.21 5.70 -10.88
C THR A 128 7.47 5.46 -12.19
N MET A 129 6.41 6.20 -12.47
CA MET A 129 5.71 6.10 -13.76
C MET A 129 6.61 6.42 -14.95
N ALA A 130 7.64 7.25 -14.76
CA ALA A 130 8.66 7.56 -15.76
C ALA A 130 9.74 6.46 -15.89
N GLY A 131 9.69 5.40 -15.06
CA GLY A 131 10.63 4.28 -15.11
C GLY A 131 11.88 4.45 -14.24
N SER A 132 11.99 5.50 -13.44
CA SER A 132 13.12 5.69 -12.51
C SER A 132 13.03 4.72 -11.34
N ALA A 133 14.16 4.10 -10.98
CA ALA A 133 14.32 3.30 -9.76
C ALA A 133 14.57 4.16 -8.51
N SER A 134 14.74 5.48 -8.66
CA SER A 134 14.83 6.45 -7.57
C SER A 134 13.41 6.82 -7.14
N ILE A 135 12.96 6.28 -6.02
CA ILE A 135 11.59 6.38 -5.53
C ILE A 135 11.49 7.51 -4.51
N PRO A 136 10.53 8.45 -4.67
CA PRO A 136 10.28 9.49 -3.68
C PRO A 136 10.00 8.88 -2.30
N CYS A 137 10.69 9.36 -1.28
CA CYS A 137 10.54 8.90 0.09
C CYS A 137 10.55 10.06 1.08
N SER A 138 10.06 9.79 2.28
CA SER A 138 10.26 10.60 3.48
C SER A 138 11.06 9.80 4.49
N ARG A 139 11.70 10.48 5.45
CA ARG A 139 12.46 9.85 6.54
C ARG A 139 12.12 10.55 7.83
N ASP A 140 11.98 9.79 8.88
CA ASP A 140 11.85 10.30 10.25
C ASP A 140 13.26 10.72 10.71
N LEU A 141 13.58 11.98 10.52
CA LEU A 141 14.91 12.54 10.73
C LEU A 141 15.13 13.02 12.18
N ASN A 142 14.06 13.16 12.94
CA ASN A 142 14.10 13.53 14.35
C ASN A 142 13.91 12.32 15.28
N HIS A 143 13.66 11.12 14.69
CA HIS A 143 13.48 9.84 15.38
C HIS A 143 12.34 9.81 16.40
N ASP A 144 11.28 10.61 16.19
CA ASP A 144 10.11 10.64 17.05
C ASP A 144 9.05 9.58 16.71
N GLY A 145 9.27 8.80 15.65
CA GLY A 145 8.38 7.73 15.17
C GLY A 145 7.29 8.22 14.21
N LYS A 146 7.38 9.46 13.73
CA LYS A 146 6.42 10.07 12.81
C LYS A 146 7.11 10.68 11.60
N ILE A 147 6.35 10.93 10.55
CA ILE A 147 6.81 11.74 9.41
C ILE A 147 6.05 13.06 9.45
N ASP A 148 6.70 14.09 9.95
CA ASP A 148 6.09 15.42 10.00
C ASP A 148 6.10 16.13 8.63
N TRP A 149 5.42 17.30 8.55
CA TRP A 149 5.33 18.06 7.30
C TRP A 149 6.70 18.57 6.80
N ARG A 150 7.64 18.87 7.72
CA ARG A 150 8.99 19.35 7.36
C ARG A 150 9.82 18.25 6.74
N GLU A 151 9.65 17.02 7.20
CA GLU A 151 10.29 15.83 6.65
C GLU A 151 9.66 15.44 5.32
N GLN A 152 8.35 15.65 5.16
CA GLN A 152 7.66 15.47 3.89
C GLN A 152 8.09 16.50 2.83
N GLU A 153 8.42 17.72 3.20
CA GLU A 153 8.90 18.75 2.26
C GLU A 153 10.29 18.46 1.70
N LYS A 154 11.13 17.71 2.43
CA LYS A 154 12.44 17.30 1.92
C LYS A 154 12.26 16.32 0.76
N GLN A 155 12.62 16.71 -0.45
CA GLN A 155 12.50 15.88 -1.67
C GLN A 155 13.56 14.76 -1.69
N LEU A 156 13.44 13.83 -0.74
CA LEU A 156 14.33 12.69 -0.61
C LEU A 156 13.91 11.57 -1.55
N THR A 157 14.88 10.74 -1.92
CA THR A 157 14.64 9.53 -2.71
C THR A 157 15.35 8.34 -2.09
N ALA A 158 14.85 7.15 -2.40
CA ALA A 158 15.47 5.88 -2.07
C ALA A 158 15.54 4.98 -3.30
N THR A 159 16.53 4.10 -3.33
CA THR A 159 16.69 3.08 -4.38
C THR A 159 16.48 1.69 -3.78
N ALA A 160 16.35 0.69 -4.65
CA ALA A 160 16.12 -0.70 -4.25
C ALA A 160 14.85 -0.90 -3.38
N ILE A 161 13.82 -0.11 -3.63
CA ILE A 161 12.52 -0.30 -3.00
C ILE A 161 11.82 -1.49 -3.64
N LEU A 162 11.35 -2.40 -2.82
CA LEU A 162 10.76 -3.67 -3.22
C LEU A 162 9.36 -3.85 -2.60
N LEU A 163 8.57 -4.72 -3.23
CA LEU A 163 7.47 -5.42 -2.56
C LEU A 163 7.91 -6.88 -2.42
N HIS A 164 8.05 -7.36 -1.21
CA HIS A 164 8.58 -8.69 -0.91
C HIS A 164 7.92 -9.32 0.32
N VAL A 165 8.26 -10.58 0.59
CA VAL A 165 7.79 -11.26 1.79
C VAL A 165 8.35 -10.56 3.04
N GLY A 166 7.44 -10.19 3.95
CA GLY A 166 7.81 -9.91 5.32
C GLY A 166 8.02 -11.23 6.08
N HIS A 167 8.48 -11.17 7.30
CA HIS A 167 8.58 -12.38 8.12
C HIS A 167 7.16 -12.87 8.44
N ASP A 168 6.79 -14.07 7.96
CA ASP A 168 5.57 -14.75 8.36
C ASP A 168 5.76 -15.26 9.80
N ALA A 169 5.48 -14.38 10.74
CA ALA A 169 5.42 -14.76 12.13
C ALA A 169 3.95 -14.99 12.53
N PRO A 170 3.67 -15.86 13.52
CA PRO A 170 2.30 -16.11 14.01
C PRO A 170 1.59 -14.82 14.40
N ALA A 171 0.27 -14.79 14.29
CA ALA A 171 -0.55 -13.65 14.67
C ALA A 171 -0.13 -13.12 16.06
N GLY A 172 0.29 -11.85 16.13
CA GLY A 172 0.77 -11.21 17.37
C GLY A 172 2.29 -11.12 17.55
N SER A 173 3.09 -11.72 16.67
CA SER A 173 4.54 -11.53 16.69
C SER A 173 4.96 -10.24 15.97
N GLU A 174 6.06 -9.65 16.42
CA GLU A 174 6.67 -8.51 15.76
C GLU A 174 7.21 -8.94 14.39
N HIS A 175 6.59 -8.46 13.32
CA HIS A 175 7.13 -8.65 11.97
C HIS A 175 8.28 -7.68 11.78
N ARG A 176 9.42 -8.17 11.36
CA ARG A 176 10.48 -7.29 10.90
C ARG A 176 10.07 -6.76 9.55
N SER A 177 9.60 -5.54 9.52
CA SER A 177 9.46 -4.80 8.29
C SER A 177 10.84 -4.57 7.66
N SER A 178 10.84 -4.24 6.40
CA SER A 178 12.05 -3.87 5.67
C SER A 178 12.57 -2.48 6.07
N ILE A 179 13.76 -2.14 5.60
CA ILE A 179 14.38 -0.82 5.75
C ILE A 179 13.88 0.23 4.74
N GLY A 180 12.67 0.08 4.21
CA GLY A 180 12.06 1.01 3.24
C GLY A 180 11.10 0.35 2.26
N CYS A 181 11.05 -0.97 2.21
CA CYS A 181 10.23 -1.73 1.27
C CYS A 181 8.78 -1.93 1.79
N ALA A 182 7.85 -2.11 0.87
CA ALA A 182 6.53 -2.66 1.19
C ALA A 182 6.64 -4.18 1.40
N THR A 183 5.85 -4.75 2.31
CA THR A 183 5.85 -6.19 2.56
C THR A 183 4.44 -6.75 2.64
N ALA A 184 4.29 -8.03 2.28
CA ALA A 184 3.05 -8.78 2.43
C ALA A 184 3.36 -10.26 2.72
N SER A 185 2.35 -11.04 3.09
CA SER A 185 2.52 -12.48 3.30
C SER A 185 2.92 -13.20 2.01
N LEU A 186 3.62 -14.33 2.13
CA LEU A 186 3.98 -15.15 0.97
C LEU A 186 2.74 -15.54 0.16
N ARG A 187 1.65 -15.93 0.82
CA ARG A 187 0.39 -16.28 0.16
C ARG A 187 -0.16 -15.12 -0.68
N SER A 188 -0.13 -13.90 -0.14
CA SER A 188 -0.58 -12.70 -0.86
C SER A 188 0.29 -12.44 -2.09
N LEU A 189 1.62 -12.53 -1.93
CA LEU A 189 2.57 -12.33 -3.03
C LEU A 189 2.43 -13.36 -4.13
N GLU A 190 2.13 -14.63 -3.81
CA GLU A 190 1.84 -15.68 -4.80
C GLU A 190 0.57 -15.38 -5.60
N VAL A 191 -0.49 -14.86 -4.95
CA VAL A 191 -1.71 -14.42 -5.65
C VAL A 191 -1.39 -13.26 -6.59
N ILE A 192 -0.62 -12.28 -6.12
CA ILE A 192 -0.19 -11.14 -6.92
C ILE A 192 0.66 -11.60 -8.12
N ALA A 193 1.55 -12.57 -7.93
CA ALA A 193 2.40 -13.10 -9.01
C ALA A 193 1.60 -13.80 -10.12
N ARG A 194 0.53 -14.50 -9.76
CA ARG A 194 -0.39 -15.12 -10.73
C ARG A 194 -1.16 -14.08 -11.55
N ALA A 195 -1.43 -12.89 -10.97
CA ALA A 195 -2.12 -11.82 -11.67
C ALA A 195 -1.28 -11.20 -12.79
N GLY A 196 0.05 -11.17 -12.66
CA GLY A 196 0.93 -10.70 -13.73
C GLY A 196 2.31 -10.24 -13.28
N ARG A 197 3.20 -10.03 -14.25
CA ARG A 197 4.59 -9.62 -14.01
C ARG A 197 4.78 -8.11 -13.91
N GLN A 198 3.80 -7.34 -14.35
CA GLN A 198 3.78 -5.88 -14.27
C GLN A 198 2.46 -5.43 -13.64
N ILE A 199 2.56 -4.60 -12.61
CA ILE A 199 1.43 -4.14 -11.80
C ILE A 199 1.52 -2.63 -11.64
N LEU A 200 0.40 -1.94 -11.76
CA LEU A 200 0.29 -0.55 -11.32
C LEU A 200 -0.01 -0.54 -9.83
N TYR A 201 0.73 0.26 -9.08
CA TYR A 201 0.64 0.34 -7.63
C TYR A 201 0.33 1.77 -7.21
N ARG A 202 -0.83 1.97 -6.60
CA ARG A 202 -1.25 3.24 -6.01
C ARG A 202 -1.13 3.16 -4.51
N LEU A 203 -0.30 4.00 -3.91
CA LEU A 203 -0.19 4.16 -2.46
C LEU A 203 -0.90 5.45 -2.04
N VAL A 204 -1.77 5.34 -1.06
CA VAL A 204 -2.50 6.47 -0.43
C VAL A 204 -2.48 6.33 1.08
N ASP A 205 -2.69 7.43 1.78
CA ASP A 205 -2.90 7.41 3.24
C ASP A 205 -4.36 7.12 3.57
N ALA A 206 -4.62 6.65 4.79
CA ALA A 206 -5.95 6.21 5.24
C ALA A 206 -7.01 7.30 5.13
N ASP A 207 -6.70 8.54 5.49
CA ASP A 207 -7.62 9.68 5.43
C ASP A 207 -8.13 9.91 4.01
N VAL A 208 -7.24 9.85 3.01
CA VAL A 208 -7.58 10.01 1.59
C VAL A 208 -8.47 8.86 1.10
N ALA A 209 -8.18 7.63 1.52
CA ALA A 209 -8.98 6.46 1.16
C ALA A 209 -10.37 6.49 1.82
N ILE A 210 -10.45 6.89 3.09
CA ILE A 210 -11.70 6.99 3.85
C ILE A 210 -12.60 8.09 3.25
N GLU A 211 -12.05 9.24 2.91
CA GLU A 211 -12.82 10.30 2.23
C GLU A 211 -13.34 9.81 0.86
N ALA A 212 -12.53 9.07 0.10
CA ALA A 212 -13.00 8.47 -1.15
C ALA A 212 -14.11 7.45 -0.91
N ALA A 213 -14.03 6.65 0.15
CA ALA A 213 -15.06 5.66 0.51
C ALA A 213 -16.39 6.30 0.89
N LYS A 214 -16.39 7.43 1.59
CA LYS A 214 -17.62 8.19 1.93
C LYS A 214 -18.40 8.66 0.71
N LEU A 215 -17.72 8.83 -0.43
CA LEU A 215 -18.33 9.24 -1.70
C LEU A 215 -18.89 8.04 -2.49
N VAL A 216 -18.68 6.82 -2.03
CA VAL A 216 -19.22 5.60 -2.63
C VAL A 216 -20.49 5.23 -1.89
N THR A 217 -21.61 5.78 -2.35
CA THR A 217 -22.93 5.44 -1.81
C THR A 217 -23.61 4.37 -2.66
N PRO A 218 -24.57 3.60 -2.14
CA PRO A 218 -25.35 2.65 -2.93
C PRO A 218 -25.96 3.28 -4.18
N ASP A 219 -26.38 4.54 -4.10
CA ASP A 219 -27.00 5.28 -5.23
C ASP A 219 -25.98 5.68 -6.32
N THR A 220 -24.70 5.68 -6.03
CA THR A 220 -23.62 5.98 -7.00
C THR A 220 -23.08 4.74 -7.69
N LEU A 221 -23.51 3.56 -7.28
CA LEU A 221 -23.10 2.31 -7.89
C LEU A 221 -23.85 2.06 -9.20
N PRO A 222 -23.17 1.59 -10.26
CA PRO A 222 -23.89 1.20 -11.47
C PRO A 222 -24.87 0.07 -11.12
N PRO A 223 -26.06 0.04 -11.77
CA PRO A 223 -27.00 -1.06 -11.56
C PRO A 223 -26.29 -2.38 -11.86
N GLU A 224 -26.53 -3.36 -11.00
CA GLU A 224 -26.02 -4.72 -11.23
C GLU A 224 -26.51 -5.18 -12.60
N ASN A 225 -25.58 -5.46 -13.49
CA ASN A 225 -25.91 -6.22 -14.68
C ASN A 225 -26.22 -7.66 -14.23
N VAL A 226 -27.49 -7.89 -13.91
CA VAL A 226 -28.04 -9.23 -13.70
C VAL A 226 -28.04 -9.92 -15.06
N THR A 227 -26.99 -10.68 -15.33
CA THR A 227 -26.94 -11.65 -16.44
C THR A 227 -26.95 -13.06 -15.89
#